data_97ead1d5c91c30a15557e1a9c7516fb8
#
_entry.id   97ead1d5c91c30a15557e1a9c7516fb8
#
_cell.length_a   1.000
_cell.length_b   1.000
_cell.length_c   1.000
_cell.angle_alpha   90.00
_cell.angle_beta   90.00
_cell.angle_gamma   90.00
#
_symmetry.space_group_name_H-M   'P 1'
#
loop_
_entity.id
_entity.type
_entity.pdbx_description
1 polymer ?
#
loop_
_entity_poly.entity_id
_entity_poly.type
_entity_poly.pdbx_seq_one_letter_code
_entity_poly.pdbx_strand_id
1 'polypeptide(L)'
;MTDRPVVPFLCVHNAGRSLAAKVLLDHYAAGAVDVRSAGSEPATSLNPAVVDVLTERGLDPTREFPKPLTDEVARAADVVVTMGCGDTCPEDPETRYVGWELTDPAGQPVEVVRGIVDEIDTRVRALLAELAGPAA
;
A
#
# COMPACT_ATOMS: atom_id res chain seq x y z
N MET A 1 -23.92 6.70 10.22
CA MET A 1 -22.69 5.93 10.13
C MET A 1 -21.96 6.28 8.83
N THR A 2 -20.73 6.66 8.94
CA THR A 2 -19.96 7.07 7.80
C THR A 2 -19.13 5.92 7.30
N ASP A 3 -19.32 5.52 6.06
CA ASP A 3 -18.50 4.48 5.47
C ASP A 3 -17.15 5.04 5.11
N ARG A 4 -16.12 4.44 5.64
CA ARG A 4 -14.76 4.80 5.29
C ARG A 4 -14.41 4.18 3.94
N PRO A 5 -13.71 4.90 3.04
CA PRO A 5 -13.22 4.27 1.83
C PRO A 5 -12.29 3.11 2.19
N VAL A 6 -12.40 2.03 1.45
CA VAL A 6 -11.54 0.85 1.61
C VAL A 6 -10.51 0.87 0.48
N VAL A 7 -9.23 0.91 0.86
CA VAL A 7 -8.13 1.01 -0.09
C VAL A 7 -7.11 -0.08 0.19
N PRO A 8 -7.10 -1.18 -0.56
CA PRO A 8 -6.04 -2.15 -0.48
C PRO A 8 -4.89 -1.79 -1.41
N PHE A 9 -3.67 -1.93 -0.90
CA PHE A 9 -2.45 -1.84 -1.70
C PHE A 9 -1.98 -3.24 -2.02
N LEU A 10 -1.82 -3.55 -3.30
CA LEU A 10 -1.48 -4.89 -3.76
C LEU A 10 -0.13 -4.89 -4.47
N CYS A 11 0.72 -5.84 -4.11
CA CYS A 11 1.95 -6.09 -4.83
C CYS A 11 2.21 -7.61 -4.80
N VAL A 12 3.41 -8.04 -5.20
CA VAL A 12 3.70 -9.48 -5.25
C VAL A 12 3.87 -10.04 -3.84
N HIS A 13 4.81 -9.51 -3.07
CA HIS A 13 5.19 -10.11 -1.80
C HIS A 13 4.54 -9.50 -0.55
N ASN A 14 3.93 -8.35 -0.67
CA ASN A 14 3.35 -7.62 0.48
C ASN A 14 4.37 -7.43 1.62
N ALA A 15 5.63 -7.26 1.28
CA ALA A 15 6.72 -7.11 2.24
C ALA A 15 7.44 -5.77 2.11
N GLY A 16 7.24 -5.06 1.02
CA GLY A 16 7.93 -3.80 0.73
C GLY A 16 6.97 -2.70 0.29
N ARG A 17 6.67 -2.63 -1.02
CA ARG A 17 5.90 -1.53 -1.61
C ARG A 17 4.51 -1.35 -1.01
N SER A 18 3.71 -2.37 -1.03
CA SER A 18 2.34 -2.28 -0.50
C SER A 18 2.33 -2.11 1.01
N LEU A 19 3.29 -2.70 1.70
CA LEU A 19 3.45 -2.51 3.13
C LEU A 19 3.75 -1.05 3.45
N ALA A 20 4.70 -0.43 2.77
CA ALA A 20 5.05 0.96 2.99
C ALA A 20 3.85 1.87 2.73
N ALA A 21 3.14 1.62 1.64
CA ALA A 21 1.95 2.41 1.30
C ALA A 21 0.87 2.28 2.37
N LYS A 22 0.65 1.07 2.87
CA LYS A 22 -0.34 0.82 3.91
C LYS A 22 0.01 1.59 5.19
N VAL A 23 1.24 1.50 5.64
CA VAL A 23 1.68 2.17 6.87
C VAL A 23 1.58 3.70 6.71
N LEU A 24 2.01 4.23 5.57
CA LEU A 24 1.97 5.67 5.32
C LEU A 24 0.54 6.20 5.22
N LEU A 25 -0.32 5.53 4.46
CA LEU A 25 -1.71 6.01 4.33
C LEU A 25 -2.45 5.92 5.66
N ASP A 26 -2.25 4.84 6.41
CA ASP A 26 -2.82 4.70 7.75
C ASP A 26 -2.41 5.87 8.64
N HIS A 27 -1.15 6.24 8.58
CA HIS A 27 -0.62 7.35 9.36
C HIS A 27 -1.27 8.69 8.99
N TYR A 28 -1.33 9.00 7.70
CA TYR A 28 -1.88 10.28 7.25
C TYR A 28 -3.40 10.34 7.35
N ALA A 29 -4.07 9.22 7.14
CA ALA A 29 -5.53 9.17 7.16
C ALA A 29 -6.10 9.20 8.58
N ALA A 30 -5.32 8.78 9.57
CA ALA A 30 -5.71 8.81 10.99
C ALA A 30 -7.09 8.22 11.25
N GLY A 31 -7.40 7.10 10.63
CA GLY A 31 -8.68 6.41 10.80
C GLY A 31 -9.77 6.77 9.79
N ALA A 32 -9.53 7.75 8.92
CA ALA A 32 -10.53 8.17 7.94
C ALA A 32 -10.65 7.21 6.75
N VAL A 33 -9.67 6.32 6.55
CA VAL A 33 -9.62 5.35 5.46
C VAL A 33 -9.36 3.97 6.06
N ASP A 34 -10.07 2.96 5.55
CA ASP A 34 -9.80 1.56 5.87
C ASP A 34 -8.69 1.08 4.93
N VAL A 35 -7.45 1.08 5.41
CA VAL A 35 -6.28 0.77 4.59
C VAL A 35 -5.90 -0.69 4.78
N ARG A 36 -5.71 -1.38 3.67
CA ARG A 36 -5.33 -2.81 3.66
C ARG A 36 -4.13 -3.02 2.75
N SER A 37 -3.48 -4.16 2.88
CA SER A 37 -2.43 -4.57 1.98
C SER A 37 -2.45 -6.07 1.80
N ALA A 38 -2.00 -6.55 0.64
CA ALA A 38 -1.94 -7.97 0.33
C ALA A 38 -0.95 -8.22 -0.80
N GLY A 39 -0.54 -9.47 -0.97
CA GLY A 39 0.36 -9.88 -2.03
C GLY A 39 -0.11 -11.15 -2.74
N SER A 40 0.14 -11.25 -4.04
CA SER A 40 -0.19 -12.44 -4.81
C SER A 40 0.68 -13.64 -4.39
N GLU A 41 1.89 -13.38 -3.93
CA GLU A 41 2.82 -14.39 -3.39
C GLU A 41 3.42 -13.84 -2.10
N PRO A 42 2.68 -13.84 -0.97
CA PRO A 42 3.16 -13.20 0.25
C PRO A 42 4.48 -13.79 0.73
N ALA A 43 5.41 -12.92 1.11
CA ALA A 43 6.68 -13.32 1.69
C ALA A 43 6.46 -13.84 3.11
N THR A 44 7.48 -14.45 3.68
CA THR A 44 7.41 -14.95 5.06
C THR A 44 7.69 -13.86 6.10
N SER A 45 8.32 -12.78 5.69
CA SER A 45 8.65 -11.67 6.59
C SER A 45 8.74 -10.37 5.81
N LEU A 46 8.73 -9.26 6.54
CA LEU A 46 8.83 -7.93 5.95
C LEU A 46 10.24 -7.65 5.41
N ASN A 47 10.32 -6.79 4.40
CA ASN A 47 11.62 -6.35 3.86
C ASN A 47 12.34 -5.51 4.92
N PRO A 48 13.53 -5.92 5.42
CA PRO A 48 14.19 -5.21 6.51
C PRO A 48 14.55 -3.77 6.18
N ALA A 49 14.95 -3.47 4.95
CA ALA A 49 15.32 -2.11 4.56
C ALA A 49 14.09 -1.20 4.57
N VAL A 50 12.94 -1.70 4.16
CA VAL A 50 11.68 -0.94 4.22
C VAL A 50 11.29 -0.68 5.67
N VAL A 51 11.40 -1.69 6.53
CA VAL A 51 11.15 -1.54 7.97
C VAL A 51 12.05 -0.44 8.56
N ASP A 52 13.34 -0.46 8.22
CA ASP A 52 14.29 0.53 8.72
C ASP A 52 13.92 1.95 8.27
N VAL A 53 13.59 2.12 7.00
CA VAL A 53 13.23 3.43 6.46
C VAL A 53 11.95 3.96 7.10
N LEU A 54 10.94 3.12 7.29
CA LEU A 54 9.70 3.54 7.96
C LEU A 54 9.97 3.91 9.42
N THR A 55 10.81 3.15 10.10
CA THR A 55 11.20 3.44 11.49
C THR A 55 11.94 4.77 11.60
N GLU A 56 12.83 5.08 10.65
CA GLU A 56 13.51 6.37 10.58
C GLU A 56 12.52 7.54 10.51
N ARG A 57 11.35 7.31 9.92
CA ARG A 57 10.29 8.32 9.77
C ARG A 57 9.37 8.41 10.99
N GLY A 58 9.66 7.66 12.03
CA GLY A 58 8.83 7.64 13.23
C GLY A 58 7.59 6.77 13.11
N LEU A 59 7.56 5.87 12.11
CA LEU A 59 6.45 4.96 11.90
C LEU A 59 6.81 3.57 12.44
N ASP A 60 5.79 2.80 12.83
CA ASP A 60 6.00 1.46 13.39
C ASP A 60 5.35 0.40 12.50
N PRO A 61 6.13 -0.25 11.62
CA PRO A 61 5.61 -1.31 10.76
C PRO A 61 5.60 -2.70 11.44
N THR A 62 6.03 -2.81 12.69
CA THR A 62 6.23 -4.11 13.33
C THR A 62 4.96 -4.91 13.55
N ARG A 63 3.79 -4.26 13.48
CA ARG A 63 2.49 -4.93 13.58
C ARG A 63 2.00 -5.46 12.26
N GLU A 64 2.66 -5.09 11.17
CA GLU A 64 2.30 -5.55 9.85
C GLU A 64 2.92 -6.90 9.55
N PHE A 65 2.29 -7.63 8.66
CA PHE A 65 2.83 -8.91 8.18
C PHE A 65 2.31 -9.13 6.75
N PRO A 66 3.05 -9.91 5.93
CA PRO A 66 2.58 -10.22 4.59
C PRO A 66 1.28 -11.03 4.62
N LYS A 67 0.31 -10.65 3.78
CA LYS A 67 -1.01 -11.26 3.72
C LYS A 67 -1.31 -11.71 2.31
N PRO A 68 -2.04 -12.82 2.14
CA PRO A 68 -2.41 -13.28 0.80
C PRO A 68 -3.47 -12.37 0.18
N LEU A 69 -3.38 -12.24 -1.14
CA LEU A 69 -4.40 -11.56 -1.92
C LEU A 69 -5.58 -12.50 -2.10
N THR A 70 -6.76 -12.03 -1.74
CA THR A 70 -8.00 -12.78 -1.91
C THR A 70 -9.01 -11.96 -2.72
N ASP A 71 -9.98 -12.63 -3.31
CA ASP A 71 -11.05 -11.94 -4.03
C ASP A 71 -11.82 -10.99 -3.13
N GLU A 72 -11.97 -11.35 -1.86
CA GLU A 72 -12.67 -10.52 -0.89
C GLU A 72 -11.99 -9.18 -0.67
N VAL A 73 -10.66 -9.15 -0.69
CA VAL A 73 -9.90 -7.91 -0.54
C VAL A 73 -10.26 -6.95 -1.67
N ALA A 74 -10.29 -7.44 -2.91
CA ALA A 74 -10.61 -6.60 -4.06
C ALA A 74 -12.08 -6.18 -4.08
N ARG A 75 -12.99 -7.10 -3.73
CA ARG A 75 -14.44 -6.80 -3.77
C ARG A 75 -14.86 -5.77 -2.74
N ALA A 76 -14.19 -5.74 -1.59
CA ALA A 76 -14.49 -4.79 -0.54
C ALA A 76 -13.97 -3.38 -0.84
N ALA A 77 -13.13 -3.23 -1.86
CA ALA A 77 -12.39 -2.01 -2.11
C ALA A 77 -13.19 -0.95 -2.86
N ASP A 78 -13.00 0.30 -2.48
CA ASP A 78 -13.43 1.46 -3.25
C ASP A 78 -12.40 1.81 -4.31
N VAL A 79 -11.13 1.74 -3.96
CA VAL A 79 -10.00 1.96 -4.87
C VAL A 79 -8.94 0.91 -4.60
N VAL A 80 -8.56 0.14 -5.61
CA VAL A 80 -7.46 -0.81 -5.51
C VAL A 80 -6.21 -0.18 -6.10
N VAL A 81 -5.13 -0.13 -5.34
CA VAL A 81 -3.84 0.35 -5.83
C VAL A 81 -2.93 -0.86 -6.07
N THR A 82 -2.55 -1.06 -7.33
CA THR A 82 -1.67 -2.16 -7.70
C THR A 82 -0.23 -1.65 -7.86
N MET A 83 0.71 -2.40 -7.35
CA MET A 83 2.11 -1.99 -7.27
C MET A 83 3.03 -3.11 -7.78
N GLY A 84 2.77 -3.58 -9.01
CA GLY A 84 3.61 -4.58 -9.63
C GLY A 84 3.13 -6.02 -9.54
N CYS A 85 1.87 -6.26 -9.21
CA CYS A 85 1.35 -7.63 -9.20
C CYS A 85 0.94 -8.12 -10.61
N GLY A 86 0.94 -7.24 -11.60
CA GLY A 86 0.66 -7.61 -12.97
C GLY A 86 -0.71 -8.24 -13.15
N ASP A 87 -0.76 -9.28 -13.98
CA ASP A 87 -2.02 -9.96 -14.31
C ASP A 87 -2.57 -10.82 -13.19
N THR A 88 -1.84 -10.98 -12.09
CA THR A 88 -2.29 -11.79 -10.97
C THR A 88 -3.23 -11.04 -10.03
N CYS A 89 -3.37 -9.73 -10.19
CA CYS A 89 -4.34 -8.96 -9.41
C CYS A 89 -5.73 -9.14 -10.00
N PRO A 90 -6.73 -9.43 -9.16
CA PRO A 90 -8.11 -9.56 -9.66
C PRO A 90 -8.62 -8.20 -10.14
N GLU A 91 -9.45 -8.22 -11.17
CA GLU A 91 -10.08 -7.03 -11.70
C GLU A 91 -11.60 -7.16 -11.60
N ASP A 92 -12.22 -6.19 -10.99
CA ASP A 92 -13.67 -6.07 -10.92
C ASP A 92 -14.06 -4.81 -11.69
N PRO A 93 -14.91 -4.92 -12.73
CA PRO A 93 -15.26 -3.75 -13.54
C PRO A 93 -15.96 -2.62 -12.78
N GLU A 94 -16.51 -2.90 -11.61
CA GLU A 94 -17.15 -1.89 -10.78
C GLU A 94 -16.19 -1.18 -9.81
N THR A 95 -14.95 -1.64 -9.74
CA THR A 95 -13.96 -1.10 -8.83
C THR A 95 -12.94 -0.23 -9.57
N ARG A 96 -12.58 0.90 -8.97
CA ARG A 96 -11.53 1.76 -9.52
C ARG A 96 -10.17 1.13 -9.24
N TYR A 97 -9.36 0.98 -10.26
CA TYR A 97 -7.98 0.48 -10.14
C TYR A 97 -6.99 1.57 -10.51
N VAL A 98 -5.97 1.71 -9.68
CA VAL A 98 -4.87 2.66 -9.91
C VAL A 98 -3.56 1.88 -9.90
N GLY A 99 -2.78 1.97 -10.96
CA GLY A 99 -1.47 1.33 -11.04
C GLY A 99 -0.35 2.30 -10.72
N TRP A 100 0.48 1.96 -9.75
CA TRP A 100 1.68 2.72 -9.43
C TRP A 100 2.90 1.92 -9.86
N GLU A 101 3.68 2.47 -10.76
CA GLU A 101 4.93 1.85 -11.19
C GLU A 101 6.04 2.27 -10.24
N LEU A 102 6.57 1.31 -9.50
CA LEU A 102 7.59 1.56 -8.49
C LEU A 102 8.66 0.47 -8.58
N THR A 103 9.89 0.86 -8.32
CA THR A 103 11.00 -0.09 -8.25
C THR A 103 10.77 -1.04 -7.06
N ASP A 104 11.03 -2.33 -7.27
CA ASP A 104 10.94 -3.31 -6.20
C ASP A 104 12.12 -3.08 -5.24
N PRO A 105 11.85 -2.86 -3.93
CA PRO A 105 12.93 -2.63 -2.96
C PRO A 105 13.73 -3.89 -2.60
N ALA A 106 13.29 -5.07 -3.01
CA ALA A 106 13.98 -6.31 -2.66
C ALA A 106 15.43 -6.29 -3.17
N GLY A 107 16.37 -6.53 -2.29
CA GLY A 107 17.79 -6.58 -2.63
C GLY A 107 18.44 -5.22 -2.95
N GLN A 108 17.72 -4.12 -2.76
CA GLN A 108 18.26 -2.80 -3.04
C GLN A 108 18.95 -2.20 -1.82
N PRO A 109 19.97 -1.34 -2.03
CA PRO A 109 20.59 -0.63 -0.91
C PRO A 109 19.59 0.33 -0.25
N VAL A 110 19.83 0.65 1.01
CA VAL A 110 18.90 1.47 1.80
C VAL A 110 18.67 2.84 1.17
N GLU A 111 19.65 3.43 0.51
CA GLU A 111 19.50 4.73 -0.15
C GLU A 111 18.47 4.65 -1.28
N VAL A 112 18.44 3.54 -2.03
CA VAL A 112 17.46 3.31 -3.07
C VAL A 112 16.09 3.10 -2.45
N VAL A 113 16.02 2.34 -1.37
CA VAL A 113 14.77 2.09 -0.64
C VAL A 113 14.18 3.39 -0.10
N ARG A 114 15.00 4.30 0.42
CA ARG A 114 14.53 5.62 0.87
C ARG A 114 13.84 6.39 -0.26
N GLY A 115 14.42 6.37 -1.45
CA GLY A 115 13.81 7.03 -2.61
C GLY A 115 12.49 6.40 -3.02
N ILE A 116 12.39 5.07 -2.94
CA ILE A 116 11.14 4.35 -3.23
C ILE A 116 10.07 4.74 -2.22
N VAL A 117 10.39 4.78 -0.94
CA VAL A 117 9.46 5.16 0.13
C VAL A 117 9.05 6.64 -0.02
N ASP A 118 9.97 7.53 -0.41
CA ASP A 118 9.65 8.93 -0.68
C ASP A 118 8.61 9.05 -1.79
N GLU A 119 8.76 8.27 -2.86
CA GLU A 119 7.82 8.28 -3.97
C GLU A 119 6.45 7.74 -3.54
N ILE A 120 6.43 6.68 -2.75
CA ILE A 120 5.20 6.13 -2.19
C ILE A 120 4.52 7.17 -1.30
N ASP A 121 5.28 7.85 -0.47
CA ASP A 121 4.76 8.89 0.43
C ASP A 121 4.06 9.99 -0.36
N THR A 122 4.68 10.47 -1.43
CA THR A 122 4.09 11.49 -2.29
C THR A 122 2.78 11.03 -2.91
N ARG A 123 2.75 9.80 -3.42
CA ARG A 123 1.56 9.23 -4.07
C ARG A 123 0.44 8.97 -3.06
N VAL A 124 0.80 8.50 -1.87
CA VAL A 124 -0.17 8.26 -0.79
C VAL A 124 -0.86 9.56 -0.37
N ARG A 125 -0.10 10.63 -0.22
CA ARG A 125 -0.69 11.93 0.15
C ARG A 125 -1.61 12.46 -0.95
N ALA A 126 -1.24 12.29 -2.21
CA ALA A 126 -2.09 12.68 -3.33
C ALA A 126 -3.37 11.86 -3.36
N LEU A 127 -3.27 10.55 -3.14
CA LEU A 127 -4.43 9.66 -3.09
C LEU A 127 -5.37 10.05 -1.95
N LEU A 128 -4.83 10.34 -0.78
CA LEU A 128 -5.64 10.76 0.36
C LEU A 128 -6.42 12.05 0.04
N ALA A 129 -5.79 13.00 -0.64
CA ALA A 129 -6.45 14.23 -1.07
C ALA A 129 -7.61 13.93 -2.03
N GLU A 130 -7.43 12.98 -2.95
CA GLU A 130 -8.51 12.55 -3.85
C GLU A 130 -9.65 11.89 -3.09
N LEU A 131 -9.33 11.04 -2.11
CA LEU A 131 -10.34 10.33 -1.32
C LEU A 131 -11.15 11.28 -0.44
N ALA A 132 -10.51 12.33 0.06
CA ALA A 132 -11.20 13.35 0.83
C ALA A 132 -12.15 14.15 -0.05
N GLY A 133 -11.96 14.08 -1.37
CA GLY A 133 -12.76 14.78 -2.34
C GLY A 133 -12.45 16.28 -2.38
N PRO A 134 -12.97 16.96 -3.40
CA PRO A 134 -12.85 18.42 -3.43
C PRO A 134 -13.56 18.99 -2.21
N ALA A 135 -12.92 19.93 -1.58
CA ALA A 135 -13.57 20.62 -0.46
C ALA A 135 -14.88 21.22 -0.98
N ALA A 136 -15.91 20.78 -0.38
CA ALA A 136 -17.24 21.25 -0.79
C ALA A 136 -17.38 22.74 -0.54
#